data_2446bd9109e0623b7a10481dc117b420
#
_entry.id   2446bd9109e0623b7a10481dc117b420
#
_cell.length_a   1.000
_cell.length_b   1.000
_cell.length_c   1.000
_cell.angle_alpha   90.00
_cell.angle_beta   90.00
_cell.angle_gamma   90.00
#
_symmetry.space_group_name_H-M   'P 1'
#
loop_
_entity.id
_entity.type
_entity.pdbx_description
1 polymer ?
#
loop_
_entity_poly.entity_id
_entity_poly.type
_entity_poly.pdbx_seq_one_letter_code
_entity_poly.pdbx_strand_id
1 'polypeptide(L)'
;MKIVIDNAIPYISGVLEPYATVVYRPAAEISHEDAVDADMLIIRTRTRCDRRLLEGSRVQLIATATIGFDHIDLGYCAAHGIEVVTAQGCNAAGVLQWVGAALASLAVDEGWQPRQKTLGIVGVGHVGSLVEEYGRMWGFRILRCDPPRQQREGGDFLSLIHISEP
;
A
#
# COMPACT_ATOMS: atom_id res chain seq x y z
N MET A 1 -20.77 -18.46 -3.45
CA MET A 1 -19.43 -17.90 -3.17
C MET A 1 -19.27 -17.76 -1.67
N LYS A 2 -18.17 -18.27 -1.10
CA LYS A 2 -17.83 -18.16 0.32
C LYS A 2 -16.58 -17.29 0.45
N ILE A 3 -16.65 -16.28 1.33
CA ILE A 3 -15.55 -15.33 1.57
C ILE A 3 -15.15 -15.42 3.05
N VAL A 4 -13.86 -15.59 3.33
CA VAL A 4 -13.32 -15.50 4.68
C VAL A 4 -12.63 -14.16 4.85
N ILE A 5 -12.99 -13.42 5.90
CA ILE A 5 -12.57 -12.03 6.12
C ILE A 5 -11.92 -11.87 7.50
N ASP A 6 -10.77 -11.19 7.54
CA ASP A 6 -10.19 -10.68 8.79
C ASP A 6 -11.16 -9.68 9.43
N ASN A 7 -11.70 -10.04 10.61
CA ASN A 7 -12.71 -9.28 11.33
C ASN A 7 -12.25 -7.90 11.82
N ALA A 8 -10.95 -7.63 11.78
CA ALA A 8 -10.40 -6.35 12.20
C ALA A 8 -10.19 -5.37 11.01
N ILE A 9 -10.73 -5.68 9.81
CA ILE A 9 -10.81 -4.72 8.71
C ILE A 9 -11.98 -3.79 8.99
N PRO A 10 -11.74 -2.47 9.15
CA PRO A 10 -12.81 -1.53 9.49
C PRO A 10 -13.81 -1.40 8.35
N TYR A 11 -15.09 -1.21 8.72
CA TYR A 11 -16.21 -0.92 7.81
C TYR A 11 -16.53 -2.02 6.77
N ILE A 12 -15.96 -3.24 6.90
CA ILE A 12 -16.19 -4.34 5.95
C ILE A 12 -17.50 -5.09 6.23
N SER A 13 -17.99 -5.08 7.47
CA SER A 13 -19.22 -5.77 7.87
C SER A 13 -20.45 -5.18 7.18
N GLY A 14 -21.28 -6.02 6.63
CA GLY A 14 -22.50 -5.65 5.88
C GLY A 14 -22.27 -5.33 4.41
N VAL A 15 -21.02 -5.28 3.96
CA VAL A 15 -20.69 -4.88 2.58
C VAL A 15 -20.84 -6.04 1.59
N LEU A 16 -20.39 -7.24 1.97
CA LEU A 16 -20.33 -8.39 1.06
C LEU A 16 -21.41 -9.44 1.32
N GLU A 17 -22.08 -9.39 2.45
CA GLU A 17 -23.17 -10.32 2.82
C GLU A 17 -24.32 -10.37 1.81
N PRO A 18 -24.69 -9.28 1.10
CA PRO A 18 -25.70 -9.35 0.05
C PRO A 18 -25.29 -10.21 -1.16
N TYR A 19 -24.00 -10.48 -1.33
CA TYR A 19 -23.44 -11.13 -2.52
C TYR A 19 -22.83 -12.50 -2.25
N ALA A 20 -22.49 -12.81 -0.98
CA ALA A 20 -21.75 -14.01 -0.62
C ALA A 20 -22.05 -14.48 0.80
N THR A 21 -21.73 -15.74 1.08
CA THR A 21 -21.62 -16.25 2.45
C THR A 21 -20.33 -15.75 3.04
N VAL A 22 -20.41 -14.86 4.04
CA VAL A 22 -19.23 -14.25 4.68
C VAL A 22 -18.96 -14.92 6.01
N VAL A 23 -17.70 -15.25 6.26
CA VAL A 23 -17.19 -15.79 7.52
C VAL A 23 -16.11 -14.85 8.04
N TYR A 24 -16.35 -14.27 9.21
CA TYR A 24 -15.38 -13.41 9.90
C TYR A 24 -14.50 -14.22 10.84
N ARG A 25 -13.19 -13.99 10.80
CA ARG A 25 -12.19 -14.62 11.66
C ARG A 25 -11.17 -13.59 12.17
N PRO A 26 -10.65 -13.73 13.37
CA PRO A 26 -9.41 -13.04 13.74
C PRO A 26 -8.28 -13.47 12.81
N ALA A 27 -7.44 -12.52 12.38
CA ALA A 27 -6.37 -12.81 11.41
C ALA A 27 -5.46 -13.98 11.78
N ALA A 28 -5.18 -14.15 13.08
CA ALA A 28 -4.32 -15.23 13.58
C ALA A 28 -5.02 -16.61 13.61
N GLU A 29 -6.34 -16.64 13.46
CA GLU A 29 -7.17 -17.85 13.50
C GLU A 29 -7.59 -18.31 12.11
N ILE A 30 -7.34 -17.52 11.06
CA ILE A 30 -7.60 -17.94 9.68
C ILE A 30 -6.70 -19.13 9.38
N SER A 31 -7.30 -20.29 9.21
CA SER A 31 -6.64 -21.58 9.06
C SER A 31 -6.88 -22.19 7.67
N HIS A 32 -6.18 -23.28 7.38
CA HIS A 32 -6.40 -24.07 6.19
C HIS A 32 -7.86 -24.60 6.09
N GLU A 33 -8.47 -24.94 7.22
CA GLU A 33 -9.88 -25.40 7.26
C GLU A 33 -10.84 -24.31 6.80
N ASP A 34 -10.54 -23.04 7.11
CA ASP A 34 -11.34 -21.90 6.62
C ASP A 34 -11.13 -21.67 5.11
N ALA A 35 -9.89 -21.91 4.61
CA ALA A 35 -9.51 -21.67 3.22
C ALA A 35 -10.00 -22.77 2.26
N VAL A 36 -10.08 -24.03 2.72
CA VAL A 36 -10.35 -25.20 1.89
C VAL A 36 -11.61 -25.06 1.03
N ASP A 37 -12.68 -24.50 1.57
CA ASP A 37 -13.97 -24.32 0.90
C ASP A 37 -14.30 -22.83 0.63
N ALA A 38 -13.37 -21.92 0.87
CA ALA A 38 -13.50 -20.51 0.55
C ALA A 38 -13.14 -20.25 -0.91
N ASP A 39 -13.89 -19.38 -1.55
CA ASP A 39 -13.60 -18.88 -2.90
C ASP A 39 -12.69 -17.64 -2.87
N MET A 40 -12.73 -16.89 -1.75
CA MET A 40 -11.97 -15.65 -1.58
C MET A 40 -11.52 -15.46 -0.13
N LEU A 41 -10.31 -14.90 0.05
CA LEU A 41 -9.80 -14.41 1.33
C LEU A 41 -9.64 -12.90 1.29
N ILE A 42 -10.14 -12.19 2.31
CA ILE A 42 -9.88 -10.75 2.53
C ILE A 42 -9.13 -10.62 3.84
N ILE A 43 -7.88 -10.24 3.76
CA ILE A 43 -6.92 -10.37 4.85
C ILE A 43 -6.16 -9.07 5.13
N ARG A 44 -5.35 -9.09 6.18
CA ARG A 44 -4.31 -8.12 6.49
C ARG A 44 -2.99 -8.83 6.76
N THR A 45 -1.95 -8.07 7.08
CA THR A 45 -0.55 -8.54 7.24
C THR A 45 -0.33 -9.69 8.23
N ARG A 46 -1.26 -9.96 9.15
CA ARG A 46 -1.12 -11.03 10.17
C ARG A 46 -1.49 -12.42 9.66
N THR A 47 -2.20 -12.52 8.54
CA THR A 47 -2.55 -13.80 7.92
C THR A 47 -1.50 -14.14 6.87
N ARG A 48 -0.73 -15.18 7.09
CA ARG A 48 0.26 -15.64 6.12
C ARG A 48 -0.38 -16.53 5.09
N CYS A 49 -0.40 -16.10 3.82
CA CYS A 49 -0.90 -16.84 2.69
C CYS A 49 0.26 -17.54 1.97
N ASP A 50 0.60 -18.72 2.43
CA ASP A 50 1.60 -19.60 1.84
C ASP A 50 0.97 -20.96 1.47
N ARG A 51 1.81 -21.90 1.01
CA ARG A 51 1.39 -23.25 0.69
C ARG A 51 0.60 -23.92 1.81
N ARG A 52 0.94 -23.69 3.09
CA ARG A 52 0.27 -24.34 4.23
C ARG A 52 -1.19 -23.93 4.35
N LEU A 53 -1.49 -22.65 4.06
CA LEU A 53 -2.85 -22.15 4.08
C LEU A 53 -3.62 -22.56 2.83
N LEU A 54 -2.98 -22.55 1.66
CA LEU A 54 -3.65 -22.55 0.36
C LEU A 54 -3.65 -23.88 -0.38
N GLU A 55 -2.84 -24.88 0.05
CA GLU A 55 -2.74 -26.18 -0.66
C GLU A 55 -4.08 -26.92 -0.68
N GLY A 56 -4.56 -27.24 -1.89
CA GLY A 56 -5.84 -27.92 -2.06
C GLY A 56 -7.08 -27.08 -1.74
N SER A 57 -6.94 -25.78 -1.50
CA SER A 57 -8.05 -24.86 -1.28
C SER A 57 -8.74 -24.50 -2.60
N ARG A 58 -9.98 -23.98 -2.51
CA ARG A 58 -10.75 -23.45 -3.64
C ARG A 58 -10.50 -21.97 -3.87
N VAL A 59 -9.62 -21.34 -3.11
CA VAL A 59 -9.36 -19.90 -3.17
C VAL A 59 -8.90 -19.51 -4.57
N GLN A 60 -9.60 -18.56 -5.17
CA GLN A 60 -9.30 -17.98 -6.47
C GLN A 60 -8.81 -16.54 -6.36
N LEU A 61 -9.13 -15.85 -5.26
CA LEU A 61 -8.76 -14.45 -5.04
C LEU A 61 -8.34 -14.21 -3.60
N ILE A 62 -7.23 -13.52 -3.43
CA ILE A 62 -6.77 -12.98 -2.15
C ILE A 62 -6.73 -11.47 -2.26
N ALA A 63 -7.56 -10.77 -1.48
CA ALA A 63 -7.50 -9.32 -1.35
C ALA A 63 -6.86 -8.97 -0.01
N THR A 64 -5.76 -8.19 -0.03
CA THR A 64 -5.19 -7.67 1.21
C THR A 64 -5.56 -6.20 1.40
N ALA A 65 -6.17 -5.89 2.54
CA ALA A 65 -6.51 -4.52 2.96
C ALA A 65 -5.27 -3.74 3.45
N THR A 66 -4.08 -4.10 2.94
CA THR A 66 -2.80 -3.48 3.27
C THR A 66 -2.00 -3.20 2.01
N ILE A 67 -1.04 -2.28 2.11
CA ILE A 67 -0.17 -1.90 0.99
C ILE A 67 0.88 -2.99 0.74
N GLY A 68 1.54 -3.46 1.81
CA GLY A 68 2.53 -4.53 1.74
C GLY A 68 1.89 -5.89 1.54
N PHE A 69 2.58 -6.77 0.85
CA PHE A 69 2.15 -8.13 0.52
C PHE A 69 3.20 -9.21 0.86
N ASP A 70 4.19 -8.89 1.69
CA ASP A 70 5.26 -9.82 2.10
C ASP A 70 4.74 -11.08 2.84
N HIS A 71 3.49 -11.02 3.32
CA HIS A 71 2.78 -12.12 3.95
C HIS A 71 2.09 -13.06 2.93
N ILE A 72 2.15 -12.75 1.63
CA ILE A 72 1.53 -13.55 0.55
C ILE A 72 2.63 -14.13 -0.34
N ASP A 73 2.63 -15.44 -0.51
CA ASP A 73 3.50 -16.12 -1.47
C ASP A 73 2.96 -15.94 -2.89
N LEU A 74 3.40 -14.85 -3.53
CA LEU A 74 2.98 -14.51 -4.91
C LEU A 74 3.37 -15.60 -5.92
N GLY A 75 4.52 -16.28 -5.70
CA GLY A 75 4.97 -17.36 -6.57
C GLY A 75 4.02 -18.56 -6.51
N TYR A 76 3.62 -18.95 -5.30
CA TYR A 76 2.63 -20.00 -5.10
C TYR A 76 1.28 -19.60 -5.70
N CYS A 77 0.79 -18.39 -5.43
CA CYS A 77 -0.48 -17.89 -5.97
C CYS A 77 -0.50 -17.92 -7.50
N ALA A 78 0.53 -17.39 -8.14
CA ALA A 78 0.64 -17.38 -9.60
C ALA A 78 0.66 -18.80 -10.21
N ALA A 79 1.38 -19.73 -9.58
CA ALA A 79 1.47 -21.13 -10.03
C ALA A 79 0.13 -21.89 -9.91
N HIS A 80 -0.78 -21.43 -9.04
CA HIS A 80 -2.08 -22.07 -8.77
C HIS A 80 -3.28 -21.26 -9.28
N GLY A 81 -3.05 -20.19 -10.07
CA GLY A 81 -4.11 -19.37 -10.65
C GLY A 81 -4.89 -18.54 -9.62
N ILE A 82 -4.28 -18.25 -8.46
CA ILE A 82 -4.87 -17.40 -7.43
C ILE A 82 -4.52 -15.96 -7.72
N GLU A 83 -5.53 -15.13 -7.96
CA GLU A 83 -5.34 -13.69 -8.14
C GLU A 83 -5.05 -13.00 -6.79
N VAL A 84 -4.14 -12.03 -6.80
CA VAL A 84 -3.80 -11.25 -5.60
C VAL A 84 -4.04 -9.77 -5.86
N VAL A 85 -4.91 -9.17 -5.06
CA VAL A 85 -5.23 -7.73 -5.10
C VAL A 85 -4.73 -7.06 -3.82
N THR A 86 -4.02 -5.96 -3.97
CA THR A 86 -3.45 -5.18 -2.86
C THR A 86 -4.05 -3.78 -2.79
N ALA A 87 -4.09 -3.18 -1.60
CA ALA A 87 -4.60 -1.82 -1.39
C ALA A 87 -3.50 -0.76 -1.58
N GLN A 88 -2.65 -0.90 -2.60
CA GLN A 88 -1.57 0.06 -2.87
C GLN A 88 -2.12 1.48 -3.07
N GLY A 89 -1.51 2.45 -2.38
CA GLY A 89 -1.89 3.85 -2.49
C GLY A 89 -3.14 4.26 -1.70
N CYS A 90 -3.87 3.34 -1.07
CA CYS A 90 -5.13 3.64 -0.37
C CYS A 90 -4.98 4.71 0.73
N ASN A 91 -3.82 4.82 1.37
CA ASN A 91 -3.52 5.80 2.41
C ASN A 91 -2.65 6.98 1.94
N ALA A 92 -2.32 7.06 0.66
CA ALA A 92 -1.36 8.05 0.15
C ALA A 92 -1.81 9.50 0.44
N ALA A 93 -3.12 9.79 0.34
CA ALA A 93 -3.67 11.09 0.68
C ALA A 93 -3.52 11.42 2.18
N GLY A 94 -3.71 10.46 3.07
CA GLY A 94 -3.51 10.66 4.51
C GLY A 94 -2.04 10.95 4.86
N VAL A 95 -1.10 10.25 4.20
CA VAL A 95 0.33 10.53 4.36
C VAL A 95 0.68 11.92 3.82
N LEU A 96 0.12 12.32 2.66
CA LEU A 96 0.30 13.68 2.13
C LEU A 96 -0.17 14.75 3.13
N GLN A 97 -1.34 14.55 3.75
CA GLN A 97 -1.85 15.49 4.76
C GLN A 97 -0.88 15.63 5.93
N TRP A 98 -0.34 14.50 6.42
CA TRP A 98 0.65 14.53 7.49
C TRP A 98 1.92 15.27 7.08
N VAL A 99 2.48 14.98 5.89
CA VAL A 99 3.65 15.67 5.34
C VAL A 99 3.38 17.18 5.22
N GLY A 100 2.22 17.57 4.70
CA GLY A 100 1.83 18.96 4.57
C GLY A 100 1.75 19.67 5.92
N ALA A 101 1.14 19.04 6.93
CA ALA A 101 1.06 19.57 8.28
C ALA A 101 2.46 19.74 8.91
N ALA A 102 3.34 18.74 8.76
CA ALA A 102 4.70 18.79 9.27
C ALA A 102 5.52 19.92 8.62
N LEU A 103 5.44 20.06 7.30
CA LEU A 103 6.13 21.14 6.58
C LEU A 103 5.59 22.53 6.97
N ALA A 104 4.27 22.65 7.16
CA ALA A 104 3.65 23.91 7.59
C ALA A 104 4.09 24.28 9.02
N SER A 105 4.15 23.31 9.95
CA SER A 105 4.65 23.55 11.31
C SER A 105 6.09 24.04 11.28
N LEU A 106 6.97 23.33 10.57
CA LEU A 106 8.37 23.73 10.42
C LEU A 106 8.52 25.11 9.80
N ALA A 107 7.71 25.46 8.81
CA ALA A 107 7.74 26.78 8.18
C ALA A 107 7.42 27.90 9.17
N VAL A 108 6.45 27.66 10.07
CA VAL A 108 6.07 28.60 11.12
C VAL A 108 7.17 28.71 12.18
N ASP A 109 7.64 27.55 12.67
CA ASP A 109 8.63 27.50 13.76
C ASP A 109 9.96 28.11 13.39
N GLU A 110 10.40 27.92 12.15
CA GLU A 110 11.68 28.40 11.62
C GLU A 110 11.58 29.70 10.79
N GLY A 111 10.36 30.20 10.53
CA GLY A 111 10.13 31.47 9.86
C GLY A 111 10.49 31.48 8.37
N TRP A 112 10.41 30.36 7.65
CA TRP A 112 10.66 30.30 6.20
C TRP A 112 9.38 30.11 5.38
N GLN A 113 9.50 30.39 4.08
CA GLN A 113 8.44 30.14 3.12
C GLN A 113 8.82 29.03 2.14
N PRO A 114 7.86 28.22 1.63
CA PRO A 114 8.10 27.14 0.67
C PRO A 114 8.94 27.57 -0.54
N ARG A 115 8.69 28.74 -1.07
CA ARG A 115 9.41 29.31 -2.24
C ARG A 115 10.92 29.49 -2.01
N GLN A 116 11.36 29.52 -0.76
CA GLN A 116 12.76 29.71 -0.37
C GLN A 116 13.48 28.36 -0.14
N LYS A 117 12.74 27.26 -0.24
CA LYS A 117 13.23 25.93 0.11
C LYS A 117 13.17 24.97 -1.05
N THR A 118 14.06 23.98 -1.00
CA THR A 118 14.07 22.83 -1.91
C THR A 118 13.57 21.62 -1.14
N LEU A 119 12.62 20.89 -1.72
CA LEU A 119 12.09 19.65 -1.17
C LEU A 119 12.65 18.46 -1.97
N GLY A 120 13.49 17.66 -1.33
CA GLY A 120 14.01 16.41 -1.89
C GLY A 120 13.04 15.26 -1.61
N ILE A 121 12.66 14.52 -2.64
CA ILE A 121 11.75 13.37 -2.56
C ILE A 121 12.49 12.12 -3.00
N VAL A 122 12.66 11.16 -2.07
CA VAL A 122 13.25 9.85 -2.34
C VAL A 122 12.12 8.82 -2.41
N GLY A 123 11.93 8.20 -3.57
CA GLY A 123 10.78 7.34 -3.86
C GLY A 123 9.57 8.14 -4.36
N VAL A 124 9.35 8.13 -5.68
CA VAL A 124 8.25 8.88 -6.34
C VAL A 124 7.14 7.89 -6.76
N GLY A 125 6.71 7.05 -5.81
CA GLY A 125 5.56 6.16 -5.93
C GLY A 125 4.25 6.89 -5.61
N HIS A 126 3.23 6.16 -5.09
CA HIS A 126 1.91 6.73 -4.78
C HIS A 126 1.97 7.96 -3.86
N VAL A 127 2.75 7.89 -2.79
CA VAL A 127 2.90 9.02 -1.84
C VAL A 127 3.81 10.09 -2.43
N GLY A 128 5.00 9.71 -2.91
CA GLY A 128 5.99 10.66 -3.41
C GLY A 128 5.50 11.48 -4.59
N SER A 129 4.67 10.92 -5.47
CA SER A 129 4.04 11.65 -6.57
C SER A 129 3.06 12.71 -6.07
N LEU A 130 2.25 12.40 -5.04
CA LEU A 130 1.38 13.40 -4.43
C LEU A 130 2.17 14.50 -3.73
N VAL A 131 3.23 14.13 -3.00
CA VAL A 131 4.10 15.12 -2.34
C VAL A 131 4.80 16.01 -3.37
N GLU A 132 5.21 15.46 -4.52
CA GLU A 132 5.77 16.24 -5.63
C GLU A 132 4.76 17.26 -6.17
N GLU A 133 3.55 16.80 -6.50
CA GLU A 133 2.48 17.64 -7.06
C GLU A 133 2.14 18.79 -6.12
N TYR A 134 1.77 18.47 -4.89
CA TYR A 134 1.39 19.47 -3.89
C TYR A 134 2.57 20.35 -3.45
N GLY A 135 3.79 19.78 -3.35
CA GLY A 135 4.99 20.53 -3.05
C GLY A 135 5.26 21.63 -4.09
N ARG A 136 5.05 21.34 -5.38
CA ARG A 136 5.12 22.34 -6.45
C ARG A 136 4.03 23.43 -6.30
N MET A 137 2.79 23.01 -5.99
CA MET A 137 1.68 23.95 -5.75
C MET A 137 1.96 24.88 -4.56
N TRP A 138 2.60 24.38 -3.50
CA TRP A 138 3.02 25.17 -2.33
C TRP A 138 4.19 26.10 -2.64
N GLY A 139 4.89 25.87 -3.75
CA GLY A 139 5.97 26.72 -4.25
C GLY A 139 7.38 26.21 -3.95
N PHE A 140 7.55 24.99 -3.46
CA PHE A 140 8.88 24.39 -3.29
C PHE A 140 9.56 24.16 -4.64
N ARG A 141 10.88 24.30 -4.66
CA ARG A 141 11.71 23.67 -5.69
C ARG A 141 11.77 22.19 -5.39
N ILE A 142 11.44 21.33 -6.36
CA ILE A 142 11.40 19.88 -6.15
C ILE A 142 12.64 19.22 -6.77
N LEU A 143 13.28 18.33 -6.00
CA LEU A 143 14.27 17.37 -6.46
C LEU A 143 13.74 15.96 -6.27
N ARG A 144 13.86 15.10 -7.27
CA ARG A 144 13.32 13.73 -7.27
C ARG A 144 14.44 12.71 -7.36
N CYS A 145 14.33 11.63 -6.58
CA CYS A 145 15.18 10.47 -6.70
C CYS A 145 14.31 9.21 -6.63
N ASP A 146 14.25 8.45 -7.73
CA ASP A 146 13.60 7.15 -7.83
C ASP A 146 14.30 6.34 -8.93
N PRO A 147 15.41 5.64 -8.63
CA PRO A 147 16.18 4.91 -9.62
C PRO A 147 15.37 3.87 -10.42
N PRO A 148 14.49 3.05 -9.80
CA PRO A 148 13.64 2.13 -10.53
C PRO A 148 12.69 2.83 -11.52
N ARG A 149 12.14 3.97 -11.14
CA ARG A 149 11.25 4.74 -12.00
C ARG A 149 12.02 5.44 -13.12
N GLN A 150 13.20 5.97 -12.81
CA GLN A 150 14.10 6.55 -13.81
C GLN A 150 14.45 5.56 -14.91
N GLN A 151 14.74 4.30 -14.56
CA GLN A 151 15.06 3.25 -15.53
C GLN A 151 13.89 2.91 -16.46
N ARG A 152 12.65 2.97 -15.94
CA ARG A 152 11.45 2.64 -16.73
C ARG A 152 10.95 3.80 -17.59
N GLU A 153 10.98 5.01 -17.08
CA GLU A 153 10.29 6.17 -17.65
C GLU A 153 11.27 7.19 -18.25
N GLY A 154 12.55 7.12 -17.89
CA GLY A 154 13.50 8.20 -18.17
C GLY A 154 13.16 9.47 -17.38
N GLY A 155 13.79 10.60 -17.73
CA GLY A 155 13.45 11.91 -17.19
C GLY A 155 14.40 12.39 -16.08
N ASP A 156 14.05 13.54 -15.49
CA ASP A 156 14.91 14.30 -14.58
C ASP A 156 14.84 13.77 -13.14
N PHE A 157 15.36 12.56 -12.92
CA PHE A 157 15.58 12.04 -11.57
C PHE A 157 17.05 12.22 -11.19
N LEU A 158 17.28 12.70 -10.00
CA LEU A 158 18.62 12.83 -9.44
C LEU A 158 19.04 11.54 -8.75
N SER A 159 20.35 11.25 -8.72
CA SER A 159 20.89 10.23 -7.82
C SER A 159 20.84 10.73 -6.38
N LEU A 160 20.90 9.80 -5.41
CA LEU A 160 20.90 10.15 -3.98
C LEU A 160 22.07 11.07 -3.62
N ILE A 161 23.23 10.93 -4.26
CA ILE A 161 24.40 11.79 -4.02
C ILE A 161 24.14 13.25 -4.44
N HIS A 162 23.32 13.50 -5.45
CA HIS A 162 23.00 14.88 -5.86
C HIS A 162 21.93 15.53 -4.97
N ILE A 163 21.19 14.77 -4.17
CA ILE A 163 20.21 15.30 -3.22
C ILE A 163 20.86 15.65 -1.89
N SER A 164 21.94 14.95 -1.51
CA SER A 164 22.64 15.10 -0.24
C SER A 164 23.82 16.08 -0.28
N GLU A 165 24.22 16.56 -1.44
CA GLU A 165 25.27 17.58 -1.54
C GLU A 165 24.66 18.98 -1.27
N PRO A 166 25.33 19.81 -0.47
CA PRO A 166 24.89 21.16 -0.12
C PRO A 166 24.91 22.13 -1.30
#